data_34e94a10a9e50371335d4d6d434c4118
#
_entry.id   34e94a10a9e50371335d4d6d434c4118
#
_cell.length_a   1.000
_cell.length_b   1.000
_cell.length_c   1.000
_cell.angle_alpha   90.00
_cell.angle_beta   90.00
_cell.angle_gamma   90.00
#
_symmetry.space_group_name_H-M   'P 1'
#
loop_
_entity.id
_entity.type
_entity.pdbx_description
1 polymer ?
#
loop_
_entity_poly.entity_id
_entity_poly.type
_entity_poly.pdbx_seq_one_letter_code
_entity_poly.pdbx_strand_id
1 'polypeptide(L)'
;MIDPALLRDQPELVKQSQQARGLSPDTVDAALDADRTRRTAITAFEELRAEQNAFGKQVAKAPKDEKAALVAEAKGLADRVKVAQATATEAEAEATTALRRIENIVIDGVPAGGEENFIEIRRVGEIPTFDFEPRDHLALGEKLGAIDMERGAKVSGARFYFLRGVGARLEIALMNLALDRALDAGFTPMITPTLVRPEIMQGTGFLGEHADEVYHLQDDDLYLVGTSEVPLAGYHKDEILDLEGGA
;
A
#
# COMPACT_ATOMS: atom_id res chain seq x y z
N MET A 1 4.80 -3.40 0.89
CA MET A 1 4.75 -4.79 0.35
C MET A 1 6.13 -5.13 -0.19
N ILE A 2 6.68 -6.29 0.14
CA ILE A 2 8.00 -6.71 -0.35
C ILE A 2 7.92 -7.29 -1.77
N ASP A 3 9.06 -7.30 -2.47
CA ASP A 3 9.16 -7.96 -3.78
C ASP A 3 9.00 -9.49 -3.62
N PRO A 4 8.08 -10.15 -4.36
CA PRO A 4 7.97 -11.61 -4.36
C PRO A 4 9.25 -12.35 -4.78
N ALA A 5 10.13 -11.72 -5.57
CA ALA A 5 11.44 -12.28 -5.89
C ALA A 5 12.33 -12.35 -4.64
N LEU A 6 12.40 -11.26 -3.86
CA LEU A 6 13.14 -11.23 -2.61
C LEU A 6 12.65 -12.31 -1.62
N LEU A 7 11.33 -12.48 -1.53
CA LEU A 7 10.73 -13.54 -0.69
C LEU A 7 11.22 -14.94 -1.08
N ARG A 8 11.33 -15.22 -2.38
CA ARG A 8 11.80 -16.54 -2.90
C ARG A 8 13.31 -16.73 -2.77
N ASP A 9 14.06 -15.67 -3.09
CA ASP A 9 15.50 -15.75 -3.22
C ASP A 9 16.23 -15.66 -1.87
N GLN A 10 15.62 -14.94 -0.91
CA GLN A 10 16.22 -14.68 0.40
C GLN A 10 15.20 -14.83 1.54
N PRO A 11 14.54 -16.00 1.69
CA PRO A 11 13.48 -16.19 2.70
C PRO A 11 14.00 -16.01 4.12
N GLU A 12 15.22 -16.39 4.41
CA GLU A 12 15.81 -16.27 5.74
C GLU A 12 16.05 -14.79 6.13
N LEU A 13 16.42 -13.92 5.19
CA LEU A 13 16.50 -12.49 5.41
C LEU A 13 15.12 -11.91 5.79
N VAL A 14 14.08 -12.34 5.07
CA VAL A 14 12.70 -11.91 5.33
C VAL A 14 12.24 -12.39 6.72
N LYS A 15 12.53 -13.66 7.08
CA LYS A 15 12.20 -14.22 8.41
C LYS A 15 12.89 -13.46 9.54
N GLN A 16 14.20 -13.19 9.41
CA GLN A 16 14.95 -12.41 10.38
C GLN A 16 14.37 -11.00 10.54
N SER A 17 13.97 -10.38 9.45
CA SER A 17 13.33 -9.07 9.48
C SER A 17 11.98 -9.09 10.22
N GLN A 18 11.12 -10.11 10.00
CA GLN A 18 9.88 -10.26 10.75
C GLN A 18 10.15 -10.46 12.25
N GLN A 19 11.12 -11.31 12.59
CA GLN A 19 11.52 -11.53 13.98
C GLN A 19 12.06 -10.26 14.66
N ALA A 20 12.84 -9.45 13.94
CA ALA A 20 13.32 -8.17 14.46
C ALA A 20 12.19 -7.19 14.80
N ARG A 21 11.04 -7.32 14.15
CA ARG A 21 9.80 -6.57 14.43
C ARG A 21 8.93 -7.24 15.52
N GLY A 22 9.33 -8.38 16.05
CA GLY A 22 8.53 -9.15 16.99
C GLY A 22 7.40 -9.96 16.35
N LEU A 23 7.43 -10.12 15.01
CA LEU A 23 6.42 -10.87 14.25
C LEU A 23 6.83 -12.33 14.04
N SER A 24 5.85 -13.21 13.79
CA SER A 24 6.12 -14.63 13.53
C SER A 24 6.79 -14.82 12.15
N PRO A 25 7.90 -15.57 12.08
CA PRO A 25 8.52 -15.97 10.81
C PRO A 25 7.63 -16.93 9.99
N ASP A 26 6.64 -17.58 10.59
CA ASP A 26 5.73 -18.53 9.93
C ASP A 26 4.90 -17.84 8.81
N THR A 27 4.68 -16.54 8.93
CA THR A 27 4.03 -15.75 7.87
C THR A 27 4.78 -15.80 6.55
N VAL A 28 6.11 -15.90 6.62
CA VAL A 28 7.00 -16.01 5.43
C VAL A 28 6.82 -17.36 4.76
N ASP A 29 6.77 -18.45 5.55
CA ASP A 29 6.54 -19.79 5.01
C ASP A 29 5.15 -19.91 4.38
N ALA A 30 4.13 -19.36 5.01
CA ALA A 30 2.77 -19.32 4.46
C ALA A 30 2.72 -18.54 3.13
N ALA A 31 3.43 -17.41 3.01
CA ALA A 31 3.49 -16.65 1.76
C ALA A 31 4.25 -17.38 0.65
N LEU A 32 5.33 -18.10 0.99
CA LEU A 32 6.07 -18.95 0.04
C LEU A 32 5.21 -20.10 -0.49
N ASP A 33 4.44 -20.75 0.36
CA ASP A 33 3.56 -21.84 -0.02
C ASP A 33 2.40 -21.33 -0.90
N ALA A 34 1.82 -20.18 -0.57
CA ALA A 34 0.81 -19.52 -1.39
C ALA A 34 1.36 -19.11 -2.76
N ASP A 35 2.58 -18.54 -2.84
CA ASP A 35 3.24 -18.22 -4.12
C ASP A 35 3.51 -19.46 -4.96
N ARG A 36 3.93 -20.56 -4.34
CA ARG A 36 4.12 -21.84 -5.03
C ARG A 36 2.82 -22.37 -5.62
N THR A 37 1.74 -22.36 -4.84
CA THR A 37 0.40 -22.77 -5.26
C THR A 37 -0.08 -21.91 -6.43
N ARG A 38 0.06 -20.58 -6.32
CA ARG A 38 -0.28 -19.63 -7.38
C ARG A 38 0.46 -19.97 -8.69
N ARG A 39 1.76 -20.14 -8.65
CA ARG A 39 2.58 -20.45 -9.85
C ARG A 39 2.15 -21.77 -10.49
N THR A 40 1.91 -22.81 -9.69
CA THR A 40 1.43 -24.10 -10.17
C THR A 40 0.06 -23.99 -10.85
N ALA A 41 -0.87 -23.26 -10.24
CA ALA A 41 -2.21 -23.04 -10.78
C ALA A 41 -2.19 -22.24 -12.10
N ILE A 42 -1.36 -21.19 -12.18
CA ILE A 42 -1.20 -20.39 -13.40
C ILE A 42 -0.62 -21.25 -14.53
N THR A 43 0.43 -22.03 -14.26
CA THR A 43 1.04 -22.92 -15.27
C THR A 43 0.02 -23.92 -15.79
N ALA A 44 -0.75 -24.57 -14.91
CA ALA A 44 -1.79 -25.54 -15.32
C ALA A 44 -2.90 -24.87 -16.17
N PHE A 45 -3.30 -23.66 -15.83
CA PHE A 45 -4.25 -22.89 -16.64
C PHE A 45 -3.70 -22.55 -18.02
N GLU A 46 -2.44 -22.07 -18.10
CA GLU A 46 -1.80 -21.71 -19.36
C GLU A 46 -1.62 -22.92 -20.28
N GLU A 47 -1.23 -24.08 -19.76
CA GLU A 47 -1.12 -25.34 -20.49
C GLU A 47 -2.48 -25.78 -21.07
N LEU A 48 -3.53 -25.79 -20.25
CA LEU A 48 -4.90 -26.12 -20.70
C LEU A 48 -5.43 -25.14 -21.75
N ARG A 49 -5.12 -23.87 -21.59
CA ARG A 49 -5.50 -22.82 -22.57
C ARG A 49 -4.75 -22.99 -23.90
N ALA A 50 -3.50 -23.37 -23.86
CA ALA A 50 -2.70 -23.70 -25.06
C ALA A 50 -3.29 -24.94 -25.77
N GLU A 51 -3.62 -26.01 -25.00
CA GLU A 51 -4.33 -27.20 -25.52
C GLU A 51 -5.67 -26.83 -26.18
N GLN A 52 -6.48 -26.02 -25.54
CA GLN A 52 -7.76 -25.52 -26.08
C GLN A 52 -7.56 -24.77 -27.40
N ASN A 53 -6.60 -23.88 -27.45
CA ASN A 53 -6.30 -23.11 -28.68
C ASN A 53 -5.84 -24.02 -29.83
N ALA A 54 -4.99 -25.03 -29.53
CA ALA A 54 -4.54 -26.02 -30.51
C ALA A 54 -5.73 -26.87 -31.00
N PHE A 55 -6.54 -27.36 -30.08
CA PHE A 55 -7.71 -28.18 -30.38
C PHE A 55 -8.77 -27.43 -31.21
N GLY A 56 -8.99 -26.15 -30.89
CA GLY A 56 -9.88 -25.27 -31.67
C GLY A 56 -9.50 -25.16 -33.14
N LYS A 57 -8.18 -25.14 -33.44
CA LYS A 57 -7.67 -25.15 -34.83
C LYS A 57 -7.91 -26.51 -35.53
N GLN A 58 -7.90 -27.62 -34.80
CA GLN A 58 -8.24 -28.93 -35.32
C GLN A 58 -9.72 -29.06 -35.65
N VAL A 59 -10.61 -28.63 -34.73
CA VAL A 59 -12.08 -28.57 -34.93
C VAL A 59 -12.45 -27.75 -36.17
N ALA A 60 -11.74 -26.63 -36.39
CA ALA A 60 -12.01 -25.75 -37.53
C ALA A 60 -11.70 -26.43 -38.89
N LYS A 61 -10.73 -27.33 -38.91
CA LYS A 61 -10.26 -28.07 -40.13
C LYS A 61 -10.96 -29.41 -40.33
N ALA A 62 -11.73 -29.89 -39.33
CA ALA A 62 -12.33 -31.23 -39.35
C ALA A 62 -13.41 -31.40 -40.39
N PRO A 63 -13.56 -32.60 -41.00
CA PRO A 63 -14.67 -32.98 -41.84
C PRO A 63 -16.02 -32.92 -41.13
N LYS A 64 -17.12 -32.75 -41.87
CA LYS A 64 -18.48 -32.58 -41.28
C LYS A 64 -18.92 -33.76 -40.41
N ASP A 65 -18.56 -34.96 -40.76
CA ASP A 65 -18.92 -36.19 -40.06
C ASP A 65 -18.23 -36.35 -38.71
N GLU A 66 -17.03 -35.83 -38.53
CA GLU A 66 -16.24 -35.87 -37.28
C GLU A 66 -16.52 -34.64 -36.38
N LYS A 67 -17.07 -33.57 -36.94
CA LYS A 67 -17.17 -32.27 -36.28
C LYS A 67 -18.04 -32.31 -35.02
N ALA A 68 -19.07 -33.13 -34.98
CA ALA A 68 -20.00 -33.22 -33.83
C ALA A 68 -19.29 -33.81 -32.59
N ALA A 69 -18.44 -34.85 -32.77
CA ALA A 69 -17.67 -35.47 -31.68
C ALA A 69 -16.62 -34.51 -31.15
N LEU A 70 -15.87 -33.86 -32.06
CA LEU A 70 -14.83 -32.89 -31.72
C LEU A 70 -15.39 -31.64 -31.01
N VAL A 71 -16.61 -31.19 -31.35
CA VAL A 71 -17.28 -30.09 -30.64
C VAL A 71 -17.65 -30.50 -29.21
N ALA A 72 -18.10 -31.75 -28.97
CA ALA A 72 -18.37 -32.25 -27.63
C ALA A 72 -17.09 -32.29 -26.78
N GLU A 73 -15.97 -32.72 -27.35
CA GLU A 73 -14.65 -32.74 -26.70
C GLU A 73 -14.14 -31.32 -26.43
N ALA A 74 -14.28 -30.38 -27.37
CA ALA A 74 -13.95 -28.99 -27.21
C ALA A 74 -14.71 -28.34 -26.04
N LYS A 75 -15.98 -28.73 -25.83
CA LYS A 75 -16.77 -28.26 -24.70
C LYS A 75 -16.21 -28.77 -23.38
N GLY A 76 -15.85 -30.05 -23.28
CA GLY A 76 -15.23 -30.62 -22.09
C GLY A 76 -13.89 -29.94 -21.77
N LEU A 77 -13.09 -29.62 -22.79
CA LEU A 77 -11.83 -28.88 -22.62
C LEU A 77 -12.09 -27.42 -22.17
N ALA A 78 -13.10 -26.76 -22.71
CA ALA A 78 -13.50 -25.43 -22.28
C ALA A 78 -13.93 -25.40 -20.80
N ASP A 79 -14.65 -26.41 -20.34
CA ASP A 79 -15.06 -26.53 -18.93
C ASP A 79 -13.82 -26.73 -18.03
N ARG A 80 -12.85 -27.53 -18.44
CA ARG A 80 -11.57 -27.71 -17.73
C ARG A 80 -10.77 -26.40 -17.65
N VAL A 81 -10.67 -25.67 -18.74
CA VAL A 81 -10.00 -24.36 -18.79
C VAL A 81 -10.67 -23.37 -17.83
N LYS A 82 -12.01 -23.34 -17.80
CA LYS A 82 -12.78 -22.47 -16.89
C LYS A 82 -12.50 -22.81 -15.41
N VAL A 83 -12.46 -24.08 -15.06
CA VAL A 83 -12.10 -24.52 -13.70
C VAL A 83 -10.68 -24.12 -13.35
N ALA A 84 -9.71 -24.39 -14.24
CA ALA A 84 -8.30 -24.02 -13.99
C ALA A 84 -8.12 -22.53 -13.87
N GLN A 85 -8.85 -21.71 -14.63
CA GLN A 85 -8.84 -20.26 -14.51
C GLN A 85 -9.36 -19.80 -13.15
N ALA A 86 -10.47 -20.37 -12.68
CA ALA A 86 -11.01 -20.05 -11.36
C ALA A 86 -10.00 -20.39 -10.24
N THR A 87 -9.39 -21.58 -10.31
CA THR A 87 -8.33 -22.01 -9.38
C THR A 87 -7.11 -21.07 -9.40
N ALA A 88 -6.67 -20.63 -10.58
CA ALA A 88 -5.55 -19.69 -10.70
C ALA A 88 -5.90 -18.32 -10.10
N THR A 89 -7.12 -17.82 -10.33
CA THR A 89 -7.60 -16.55 -9.76
C THR A 89 -7.68 -16.60 -8.23
N GLU A 90 -8.19 -17.70 -7.67
CA GLU A 90 -8.26 -17.92 -6.23
C GLU A 90 -6.87 -17.99 -5.60
N ALA A 91 -5.97 -18.79 -6.18
CA ALA A 91 -4.59 -18.90 -5.72
C ALA A 91 -3.82 -17.56 -5.81
N GLU A 92 -4.10 -16.72 -6.80
CA GLU A 92 -3.52 -15.39 -6.92
C GLU A 92 -4.01 -14.44 -5.81
N ALA A 93 -5.30 -14.50 -5.48
CA ALA A 93 -5.87 -13.72 -4.38
C ALA A 93 -5.29 -14.15 -3.01
N GLU A 94 -5.15 -15.46 -2.78
CA GLU A 94 -4.53 -16.00 -1.57
C GLU A 94 -3.06 -15.60 -1.45
N ALA A 95 -2.27 -15.74 -2.52
CA ALA A 95 -0.86 -15.35 -2.52
C ALA A 95 -0.69 -13.85 -2.27
N THR A 96 -1.53 -13.01 -2.86
CA THR A 96 -1.55 -11.58 -2.62
C THR A 96 -1.86 -11.25 -1.16
N THR A 97 -2.85 -11.93 -0.58
CA THR A 97 -3.23 -11.75 0.83
C THR A 97 -2.12 -12.18 1.77
N ALA A 98 -1.47 -13.31 1.51
CA ALA A 98 -0.35 -13.80 2.31
C ALA A 98 0.86 -12.86 2.23
N LEU A 99 1.20 -12.36 1.04
CA LEU A 99 2.31 -11.43 0.83
C LEU A 99 2.11 -10.10 1.56
N ARG A 100 0.87 -9.61 1.65
CA ARG A 100 0.53 -8.37 2.36
C ARG A 100 0.73 -8.43 3.87
N ARG A 101 0.80 -9.62 4.45
CA ARG A 101 1.08 -9.82 5.88
C ARG A 101 2.57 -9.73 6.22
N ILE A 102 3.42 -9.59 5.21
CA ILE A 102 4.87 -9.47 5.40
C ILE A 102 5.24 -8.00 5.40
N GLU A 103 5.76 -7.56 6.54
CA GLU A 103 6.26 -6.20 6.72
C GLU A 103 7.56 -5.95 5.95
N ASN A 104 7.85 -4.68 5.67
CA ASN A 104 9.06 -4.29 4.96
C ASN A 104 10.32 -4.73 5.70
N ILE A 105 11.38 -4.99 4.93
CA ILE A 105 12.68 -5.44 5.45
C ILE A 105 13.26 -4.41 6.42
N VAL A 106 13.70 -4.89 7.58
CA VAL A 106 14.50 -4.10 8.52
C VAL A 106 15.91 -4.01 7.96
N ILE A 107 16.40 -2.79 7.78
CA ILE A 107 17.75 -2.53 7.24
C ILE A 107 18.81 -2.67 8.33
N ASP A 108 20.07 -2.92 7.90
CA ASP A 108 21.21 -3.03 8.81
C ASP A 108 21.37 -1.77 9.68
N GLY A 109 21.70 -1.97 10.95
CA GLY A 109 21.91 -0.90 11.92
C GLY A 109 20.65 -0.43 12.65
N VAL A 110 19.46 -0.93 12.26
CA VAL A 110 18.22 -0.70 13.01
C VAL A 110 18.10 -1.75 14.10
N PRO A 111 18.00 -1.36 15.39
CA PRO A 111 17.86 -2.32 16.48
C PRO A 111 16.51 -3.05 16.41
N ALA A 112 16.52 -4.30 16.83
CA ALA A 112 15.27 -5.07 16.98
C ALA A 112 14.47 -4.55 18.18
N GLY A 113 13.15 -4.64 18.09
CA GLY A 113 12.21 -4.26 19.15
C GLY A 113 11.34 -3.07 18.79
N GLY A 114 10.78 -2.43 19.80
CA GLY A 114 9.87 -1.29 19.66
C GLY A 114 10.58 0.07 19.78
N GLU A 115 9.80 1.11 19.96
CA GLU A 115 10.25 2.50 20.04
C GLU A 115 11.27 2.73 21.17
N GLU A 116 11.17 2.00 22.26
CA GLU A 116 12.07 2.05 23.40
C GLU A 116 13.50 1.57 23.09
N ASN A 117 13.70 0.85 21.99
CA ASN A 117 14.97 0.28 21.58
C ASN A 117 15.74 1.19 20.60
N PHE A 118 15.29 2.42 20.38
CA PHE A 118 15.99 3.36 19.49
C PHE A 118 17.45 3.61 19.92
N ILE A 119 18.30 3.88 18.95
CA ILE A 119 19.68 4.34 19.18
C ILE A 119 19.85 5.77 18.66
N GLU A 120 20.46 6.63 19.46
CA GLU A 120 20.81 7.97 19.02
C GLU A 120 21.99 7.89 18.04
N ILE A 121 21.78 8.22 16.77
CA ILE A 121 22.83 8.18 15.74
C ILE A 121 23.77 9.36 15.89
N ARG A 122 23.24 10.56 16.14
CA ARG A 122 24.03 11.77 16.36
C ARG A 122 23.20 12.84 17.06
N ARG A 123 23.89 13.71 17.76
CA ARG A 123 23.32 14.93 18.32
C ARG A 123 23.92 16.14 17.61
N VAL A 124 23.11 17.13 17.24
CA VAL A 124 23.54 18.36 16.59
C VAL A 124 23.05 19.54 17.42
N GLY A 125 23.96 20.41 17.84
CA GLY A 125 23.69 21.54 18.72
C GLY A 125 23.59 21.12 20.19
N GLU A 126 23.29 22.10 21.03
CA GLU A 126 23.12 21.93 22.48
C GLU A 126 21.65 22.11 22.85
N ILE A 127 21.15 21.33 23.80
CA ILE A 127 19.81 21.48 24.35
C ILE A 127 19.83 22.72 25.25
N PRO A 128 19.04 23.76 24.96
CA PRO A 128 19.04 24.97 25.78
C PRO A 128 18.50 24.65 27.18
N THR A 129 19.14 25.25 28.18
CA THR A 129 18.65 25.26 29.56
C THR A 129 17.93 26.58 29.83
N PHE A 130 16.77 26.51 30.47
CA PHE A 130 15.99 27.67 30.84
C PHE A 130 16.04 27.88 32.35
N ASP A 131 16.06 29.12 32.78
CA ASP A 131 15.93 29.54 34.19
C ASP A 131 14.46 29.66 34.65
N PHE A 132 13.55 29.29 33.81
CA PHE A 132 12.09 29.21 34.05
C PHE A 132 11.53 27.86 33.55
N GLU A 133 10.37 27.48 34.01
CA GLU A 133 9.65 26.32 33.54
C GLU A 133 9.03 26.59 32.14
N PRO A 134 9.52 25.93 31.06
CA PRO A 134 9.01 26.13 29.71
C PRO A 134 7.59 25.58 29.58
N ARG A 135 6.74 26.30 28.88
CA ARG A 135 5.37 25.86 28.54
C ARG A 135 5.41 25.06 27.26
N ASP A 136 4.55 24.06 27.18
CA ASP A 136 4.34 23.31 25.94
C ASP A 136 3.58 24.15 24.87
N HIS A 137 3.47 23.59 23.67
CA HIS A 137 2.85 24.26 22.53
C HIS A 137 1.36 24.55 22.75
N LEU A 138 0.63 23.70 23.50
CA LEU A 138 -0.78 23.89 23.79
C LEU A 138 -0.97 25.09 24.73
N ALA A 139 -0.27 25.12 25.86
CA ALA A 139 -0.33 26.22 26.82
C ALA A 139 0.09 27.56 26.18
N LEU A 140 1.09 27.56 25.30
CA LEU A 140 1.46 28.75 24.53
C LEU A 140 0.39 29.15 23.52
N GLY A 141 -0.17 28.18 22.78
CA GLY A 141 -1.21 28.39 21.79
C GLY A 141 -2.51 28.96 22.41
N GLU A 142 -2.91 28.43 23.54
CA GLU A 142 -4.07 28.95 24.29
C GLU A 142 -3.82 30.37 24.81
N LYS A 143 -2.66 30.64 25.41
CA LYS A 143 -2.27 31.97 25.88
C LYS A 143 -2.26 33.01 24.76
N LEU A 144 -1.85 32.63 23.56
CA LEU A 144 -1.84 33.49 22.37
C LEU A 144 -3.21 33.59 21.68
N GLY A 145 -4.21 32.82 22.12
CA GLY A 145 -5.48 32.65 21.42
C GLY A 145 -5.32 32.04 20.02
N ALA A 146 -4.26 31.29 19.81
CA ALA A 146 -3.88 30.67 18.54
C ALA A 146 -4.52 29.30 18.34
N ILE A 147 -4.74 28.54 19.42
CA ILE A 147 -5.34 27.20 19.44
C ILE A 147 -6.61 27.24 20.30
N ASP A 148 -7.70 26.63 19.84
CA ASP A 148 -8.97 26.51 20.53
C ASP A 148 -9.43 25.04 20.54
N MET A 149 -9.03 24.34 21.59
CA MET A 149 -9.37 22.92 21.78
C MET A 149 -10.84 22.74 22.21
N GLU A 150 -11.36 23.63 23.04
CA GLU A 150 -12.75 23.54 23.57
C GLU A 150 -13.77 23.53 22.43
N ARG A 151 -13.64 24.50 21.52
CA ARG A 151 -14.56 24.63 20.38
C ARG A 151 -14.31 23.54 19.34
N GLY A 152 -13.08 23.10 19.17
CA GLY A 152 -12.75 21.94 18.33
C GLY A 152 -13.44 20.67 18.81
N ALA A 153 -13.30 20.36 20.10
CA ALA A 153 -13.96 19.22 20.71
C ALA A 153 -15.49 19.31 20.67
N LYS A 154 -16.05 20.51 20.86
CA LYS A 154 -17.50 20.75 20.76
C LYS A 154 -18.06 20.43 19.35
N VAL A 155 -17.32 20.76 18.30
CA VAL A 155 -17.79 20.63 16.91
C VAL A 155 -17.55 19.23 16.36
N SER A 156 -16.39 18.63 16.65
CA SER A 156 -15.94 17.40 15.97
C SER A 156 -15.54 16.28 16.92
N GLY A 157 -15.56 16.49 18.23
CA GLY A 157 -15.17 15.49 19.22
C GLY A 157 -13.74 15.66 19.73
N ALA A 158 -13.29 14.72 20.55
CA ALA A 158 -11.97 14.76 21.18
C ALA A 158 -10.84 14.86 20.16
N ARG A 159 -9.79 15.61 20.52
CA ARG A 159 -8.58 15.85 19.72
C ARG A 159 -8.73 16.76 18.50
N PHE A 160 -9.93 17.28 18.20
CA PHE A 160 -10.11 18.33 17.21
C PHE A 160 -9.85 19.71 17.83
N TYR A 161 -9.37 20.61 17.00
CA TYR A 161 -9.04 21.99 17.41
C TYR A 161 -9.32 22.98 16.28
N PHE A 162 -9.41 24.25 16.63
CA PHE A 162 -9.34 25.36 15.67
C PHE A 162 -8.03 26.11 15.84
N LEU A 163 -7.34 26.37 14.73
CA LEU A 163 -6.31 27.40 14.70
C LEU A 163 -6.97 28.76 14.46
N ARG A 164 -6.52 29.78 15.19
CA ARG A 164 -7.09 31.13 15.17
C ARG A 164 -5.98 32.17 15.05
N GLY A 165 -6.36 33.34 14.48
CA GLY A 165 -5.49 34.52 14.47
C GLY A 165 -4.07 34.21 14.00
N VAL A 166 -3.08 34.37 14.90
CA VAL A 166 -1.67 34.15 14.61
C VAL A 166 -1.38 32.67 14.30
N GLY A 167 -2.08 31.72 14.94
CA GLY A 167 -1.90 30.28 14.68
C GLY A 167 -2.30 29.91 13.25
N ALA A 168 -3.47 30.32 12.79
CA ALA A 168 -3.92 30.09 11.43
C ALA A 168 -3.01 30.76 10.38
N ARG A 169 -2.55 32.00 10.67
CA ARG A 169 -1.61 32.69 9.78
C ARG A 169 -0.25 32.00 9.71
N LEU A 170 0.23 31.45 10.82
CA LEU A 170 1.51 30.72 10.86
C LEU A 170 1.44 29.44 10.05
N GLU A 171 0.35 28.67 10.14
CA GLU A 171 0.15 27.48 9.33
C GLU A 171 0.21 27.79 7.82
N ILE A 172 -0.57 28.81 7.38
CA ILE A 172 -0.57 29.23 5.98
C ILE A 172 0.81 29.70 5.54
N ALA A 173 1.53 30.43 6.40
CA ALA A 173 2.88 30.92 6.09
C ALA A 173 3.89 29.74 5.94
N LEU A 174 3.80 28.72 6.80
CA LEU A 174 4.64 27.54 6.72
C LEU A 174 4.34 26.71 5.46
N MET A 175 3.06 26.57 5.09
CA MET A 175 2.66 25.89 3.86
C MET A 175 3.21 26.62 2.62
N ASN A 176 3.10 27.95 2.58
CA ASN A 176 3.67 28.74 1.48
C ASN A 176 5.20 28.63 1.42
N LEU A 177 5.89 28.69 2.58
CA LEU A 177 7.34 28.51 2.64
C LEU A 177 7.77 27.14 2.10
N ALA A 178 7.04 26.07 2.47
CA ALA A 178 7.31 24.73 1.98
C ALA A 178 7.09 24.64 0.45
N LEU A 179 6.02 25.23 -0.04
CA LEU A 179 5.72 25.30 -1.48
C LEU A 179 6.80 26.05 -2.27
N ASP A 180 7.18 27.24 -1.80
CA ASP A 180 8.23 28.05 -2.44
C ASP A 180 9.57 27.27 -2.51
N ARG A 181 9.95 26.62 -1.40
CA ARG A 181 11.16 25.78 -1.36
C ARG A 181 11.11 24.59 -2.32
N ALA A 182 9.95 23.95 -2.45
CA ALA A 182 9.78 22.84 -3.38
C ALA A 182 9.86 23.33 -4.84
N LEU A 183 9.24 24.48 -5.17
CA LEU A 183 9.30 25.09 -6.49
C LEU A 183 10.76 25.46 -6.85
N ASP A 184 11.48 26.08 -5.93
CA ASP A 184 12.91 26.44 -6.12
C ASP A 184 13.80 25.20 -6.34
N ALA A 185 13.41 24.05 -5.81
CA ALA A 185 14.06 22.76 -6.01
C ALA A 185 13.61 22.03 -7.29
N GLY A 186 12.71 22.62 -8.09
CA GLY A 186 12.25 22.07 -9.37
C GLY A 186 11.06 21.11 -9.28
N PHE A 187 10.40 21.00 -8.13
CA PHE A 187 9.18 20.18 -8.00
C PHE A 187 7.98 20.88 -8.64
N THR A 188 7.07 20.08 -9.19
CA THR A 188 5.78 20.56 -9.70
C THR A 188 4.74 20.53 -8.58
N PRO A 189 4.08 21.66 -8.26
CA PRO A 189 3.04 21.70 -7.23
C PRO A 189 1.77 20.97 -7.69
N MET A 190 1.19 20.17 -6.82
CA MET A 190 -0.03 19.44 -7.10
C MET A 190 -1.04 19.61 -5.95
N ILE A 191 -2.30 19.81 -6.30
CA ILE A 191 -3.43 19.75 -5.36
C ILE A 191 -4.14 18.43 -5.60
N THR A 192 -4.07 17.54 -4.62
CA THR A 192 -4.56 16.17 -4.74
C THR A 192 -6.02 16.03 -4.30
N PRO A 193 -6.75 15.00 -4.81
CA PRO A 193 -8.03 14.61 -4.25
C PRO A 193 -7.91 14.18 -2.78
N THR A 194 -8.94 14.46 -1.99
CA THR A 194 -9.02 14.02 -0.58
C THR A 194 -9.65 12.63 -0.41
N LEU A 195 -10.25 12.11 -1.46
CA LEU A 195 -10.86 10.78 -1.52
C LEU A 195 -10.19 9.95 -2.59
N VAL A 196 -9.91 8.69 -2.28
CA VAL A 196 -9.30 7.74 -3.21
C VAL A 196 -10.07 6.42 -3.24
N ARG A 197 -9.90 5.67 -4.32
CA ARG A 197 -10.46 4.34 -4.47
C ARG A 197 -9.76 3.31 -3.58
N PRO A 198 -10.43 2.18 -3.23
CA PRO A 198 -9.88 1.13 -2.38
C PRO A 198 -8.51 0.62 -2.85
N GLU A 199 -8.35 0.41 -4.16
CA GLU A 199 -7.09 -0.11 -4.71
C GLU A 199 -5.90 0.83 -4.53
N ILE A 200 -6.13 2.15 -4.48
CA ILE A 200 -5.06 3.14 -4.22
C ILE A 200 -4.67 3.12 -2.74
N MET A 201 -5.68 3.18 -1.86
CA MET A 201 -5.46 3.11 -0.41
C MET A 201 -4.76 1.81 -0.01
N GLN A 202 -5.15 0.69 -0.63
CA GLN A 202 -4.57 -0.62 -0.41
C GLN A 202 -3.13 -0.71 -0.97
N GLY A 203 -2.88 -0.14 -2.16
CA GLY A 203 -1.56 -0.15 -2.81
C GLY A 203 -0.51 0.61 -2.00
N THR A 204 -0.93 1.62 -1.25
CA THR A 204 -0.07 2.40 -0.34
C THR A 204 0.08 1.80 1.06
N GLY A 205 -0.59 0.65 1.34
CA GLY A 205 -0.44 -0.09 2.59
C GLY A 205 -1.37 0.31 3.73
N PHE A 206 -2.24 1.32 3.54
CA PHE A 206 -3.12 1.81 4.61
C PHE A 206 -4.31 0.89 4.94
N LEU A 207 -4.66 -0.08 4.08
CA LEU A 207 -5.70 -1.07 4.36
C LEU A 207 -5.11 -2.40 4.88
N GLY A 208 -4.03 -2.34 5.67
CA GLY A 208 -3.46 -3.45 6.43
C GLY A 208 -4.04 -3.52 7.85
N GLU A 209 -3.16 -3.59 8.84
CA GLU A 209 -3.52 -3.66 10.27
C GLU A 209 -4.26 -2.41 10.78
N HIS A 210 -4.09 -1.27 10.11
CA HIS A 210 -4.70 0.02 10.47
C HIS A 210 -5.95 0.39 9.66
N ALA A 211 -6.56 -0.57 8.96
CA ALA A 211 -7.74 -0.31 8.13
C ALA A 211 -8.90 0.34 8.90
N ASP A 212 -9.07 -0.02 10.17
CA ASP A 212 -10.13 0.51 11.05
C ASP A 212 -9.92 1.98 11.45
N GLU A 213 -8.71 2.53 11.24
CA GLU A 213 -8.37 3.92 11.53
C GLU A 213 -8.67 4.85 10.34
N VAL A 214 -9.01 4.28 9.18
CA VAL A 214 -9.26 5.03 7.94
C VAL A 214 -10.76 5.24 7.72
N TYR A 215 -11.18 6.48 7.50
CA TYR A 215 -12.59 6.77 7.19
C TYR A 215 -12.97 6.23 5.81
N HIS A 216 -13.97 5.35 5.80
CA HIS A 216 -14.54 4.74 4.59
C HIS A 216 -15.95 5.27 4.34
N LEU A 217 -16.18 5.83 3.17
CA LEU A 217 -17.49 6.22 2.67
C LEU A 217 -18.09 4.99 1.97
N GLN A 218 -18.93 4.24 2.68
CA GLN A 218 -19.42 2.93 2.25
C GLN A 218 -20.28 3.00 0.98
N ASP A 219 -21.13 4.02 0.83
CA ASP A 219 -22.03 4.15 -0.30
C ASP A 219 -21.30 4.49 -1.62
N ASP A 220 -20.19 5.21 -1.52
CA ASP A 220 -19.36 5.62 -2.66
C ASP A 220 -18.17 4.69 -2.90
N ASP A 221 -17.87 3.81 -1.95
CA ASP A 221 -16.66 2.97 -1.89
C ASP A 221 -15.38 3.80 -2.07
N LEU A 222 -15.26 4.87 -1.27
CA LEU A 222 -14.12 5.77 -1.27
C LEU A 222 -13.54 5.91 0.14
N TYR A 223 -12.23 6.12 0.22
CA TYR A 223 -11.50 6.33 1.47
C TYR A 223 -11.01 7.77 1.59
N LEU A 224 -11.20 8.37 2.77
CA LEU A 224 -10.62 9.68 3.08
C LEU A 224 -9.13 9.53 3.34
N VAL A 225 -8.30 10.32 2.65
CA VAL A 225 -6.85 10.26 2.81
C VAL A 225 -6.38 11.08 4.01
N GLY A 226 -5.42 10.56 4.76
CA GLY A 226 -4.72 11.28 5.84
C GLY A 226 -3.47 12.02 5.36
N THR A 227 -3.03 11.76 4.12
CA THR A 227 -1.82 12.35 3.53
C THR A 227 -1.96 12.44 2.01
N SER A 228 -1.33 13.44 1.40
CA SER A 228 -1.25 13.57 -0.07
C SER A 228 -0.39 12.48 -0.72
N GLU A 229 0.41 11.75 0.03
CA GLU A 229 1.21 10.62 -0.44
C GLU A 229 0.34 9.58 -1.16
N VAL A 230 -0.84 9.25 -0.60
CA VAL A 230 -1.74 8.22 -1.14
C VAL A 230 -2.20 8.54 -2.56
N PRO A 231 -2.84 9.71 -2.85
CA PRO A 231 -3.23 10.05 -4.21
C PRO A 231 -2.04 10.29 -5.14
N LEU A 232 -0.91 10.81 -4.65
CA LEU A 232 0.30 10.99 -5.46
C LEU A 232 0.91 9.64 -5.89
N ALA A 233 0.98 8.66 -4.99
CA ALA A 233 1.43 7.32 -5.34
C ALA A 233 0.51 6.63 -6.37
N GLY A 234 -0.79 6.96 -6.36
CA GLY A 234 -1.76 6.47 -7.34
C GLY A 234 -1.79 7.24 -8.66
N TYR A 235 -1.10 8.38 -8.76
CA TYR A 235 -1.22 9.30 -9.90
C TYR A 235 -0.83 8.66 -11.23
N HIS A 236 0.23 7.86 -11.24
CA HIS A 236 0.74 7.15 -12.41
C HIS A 236 0.41 5.65 -12.40
N LYS A 237 -0.62 5.25 -11.64
CA LYS A 237 -1.04 3.84 -11.62
C LYS A 237 -1.37 3.35 -13.04
N ASP A 238 -0.86 2.17 -13.37
CA ASP A 238 -1.06 1.50 -14.67
C ASP A 238 -0.50 2.27 -15.89
N GLU A 239 0.44 3.21 -15.68
CA GLU A 239 1.13 3.95 -16.73
C GLU A 239 2.58 3.47 -16.91
N ILE A 240 3.07 3.56 -18.13
CA ILE A 240 4.49 3.37 -18.46
C ILE A 240 5.09 4.77 -18.59
N LEU A 241 5.99 5.11 -17.66
CA LEU A 241 6.60 6.45 -17.63
C LEU A 241 7.89 6.48 -18.44
N ASP A 242 8.07 7.56 -19.23
CA ASP A 242 9.35 7.92 -19.81
C ASP A 242 10.09 8.87 -18.86
N LEU A 243 11.08 8.34 -18.18
CA LEU A 243 11.85 9.09 -17.16
C LEU A 243 12.91 10.01 -17.76
N GLU A 244 13.19 9.94 -19.08
CA GLU A 244 14.15 10.86 -19.75
C GLU A 244 13.65 12.30 -19.79
N GLY A 245 12.32 12.50 -19.73
CA GLY A 245 11.68 13.83 -19.72
C GLY A 245 11.45 14.42 -18.32
N GLY A 246 11.76 13.70 -17.25
CA GLY A 246 11.34 14.01 -15.89
C GLY A 246 9.88 13.63 -15.66
N ALA A 247 9.59 12.90 -14.57
CA ALA A 247 8.22 12.59 -14.14
C ALA A 247 7.69 13.69 -13.22
#